data_7f589f82606e44d56673bc2353b4f5bf
#
_entry.id   7f589f82606e44d56673bc2353b4f5bf
#
_cell.length_a   1.000
_cell.length_b   1.000
_cell.length_c   1.000
_cell.angle_alpha   90.00
_cell.angle_beta   90.00
_cell.angle_gamma   90.00
#
_symmetry.space_group_name_H-M   'P 1'
#
loop_
_entity.id
_entity.type
_entity.pdbx_description
1 polymer ?
#
loop_
_entity_poly.entity_id
_entity_poly.type
_entity_poly.pdbx_seq_one_letter_code
_entity_poly.pdbx_strand_id
1 'polypeptide(L)'
;MAKIVARSAAITRRKPKDQLSDAGAEALKKSKRKFGDKRKQPVHPVTCSCGYSIPQRRKHAETCNFNGDRASAVQNLYGQPNKEGHLSSSSRLPLYHCVLRYKRRVNDNLRGAIQIPLKRLTLGTKTNAQSASIFLWSLRFMSSEFLFTSESVSEGHPDKVADQISDAVLDACIAGDPMSRVAAETLCTTGLVVLAGEITTGANVDYIGLTRDVLKRIGYDNTEYGIDHRGCSVLVGYDKQSQDIAQGVDHAMDDELNLGAGDQGLMFGYACTETPTLMPAPIYYAHRLMERQSIVRKNGTLPFLRPDAKSQVTLRYRDGKPVGADTIVISSQHAPEMSDGTRMKPEFTEAIIEEIIRPVMPKDWLEGTKFLINPTGRFVVGGPQGDCGLTGRKIIVDTYGGYCPHGGGAFSGKDPTKVDRSAAYACRYVAKNVVAAGLAKTCLVQVAYAIGVAEPMNITIITNGTGVISDEKIAELVRRNFDLRPRGIIKMLDLRRPIYSKTAAYGHFGREEPDFTWERTDKAAILRAEAGLS
;
A
#
# COMPACT_ATOMS: atom_id res chain seq x y z
N MET A 1 -39.09 15.76 -48.57
CA MET A 1 -38.48 16.40 -49.76
C MET A 1 -36.98 16.14 -49.64
N ALA A 2 -36.49 15.13 -50.24
CA ALA A 2 -36.18 14.89 -51.63
C ALA A 2 -34.83 15.53 -52.02
N LYS A 3 -33.89 14.56 -52.22
CA LYS A 3 -32.86 14.53 -53.27
C LYS A 3 -31.68 15.47 -53.14
N ILE A 4 -30.45 14.94 -53.21
CA ILE A 4 -29.63 14.57 -54.38
C ILE A 4 -28.43 13.76 -53.85
N VAL A 5 -28.27 12.44 -54.04
CA VAL A 5 -27.77 11.63 -55.16
C VAL A 5 -26.29 11.83 -55.48
N ALA A 6 -25.51 10.85 -55.11
CA ALA A 6 -24.41 10.09 -55.68
C ALA A 6 -23.63 10.63 -56.90
N ARG A 7 -22.29 10.39 -56.83
CA ARG A 7 -21.36 9.86 -57.87
C ARG A 7 -20.07 9.44 -57.16
N SER A 8 -19.70 8.23 -56.97
CA SER A 8 -19.12 7.19 -57.83
C SER A 8 -17.98 7.61 -58.74
N ALA A 9 -16.77 7.14 -58.47
CA ALA A 9 -16.03 6.30 -59.41
C ALA A 9 -14.60 6.05 -58.94
N ALA A 10 -14.25 4.82 -58.95
CA ALA A 10 -12.97 4.15 -58.87
C ALA A 10 -11.91 4.72 -59.81
N ILE A 11 -10.60 4.61 -59.42
CA ILE A 11 -9.47 4.34 -60.35
C ILE A 11 -8.31 3.69 -59.54
N THR A 12 -8.10 2.43 -59.81
CA THR A 12 -6.90 1.63 -60.16
C THR A 12 -5.57 1.83 -59.43
N ARG A 13 -5.07 0.69 -58.97
CA ARG A 13 -3.70 0.32 -58.64
C ARG A 13 -2.65 0.80 -59.64
N ARG A 14 -1.54 1.36 -59.14
CA ARG A 14 -0.18 1.22 -59.71
C ARG A 14 0.86 1.37 -58.59
N LYS A 15 1.73 0.36 -58.46
CA LYS A 15 3.07 0.49 -57.84
C LYS A 15 3.97 1.24 -58.79
N PRO A 16 4.93 2.00 -58.31
CA PRO A 16 6.26 1.98 -58.91
C PRO A 16 7.38 1.77 -57.91
N LYS A 17 8.43 1.24 -58.45
CA LYS A 17 9.74 0.90 -57.91
C LYS A 17 10.61 2.15 -57.72
N ASP A 18 11.54 1.98 -56.75
CA ASP A 18 12.92 2.47 -56.75
C ASP A 18 13.23 3.88 -57.24
N GLN A 19 13.69 4.71 -56.29
CA GLN A 19 14.90 5.55 -56.43
C GLN A 19 15.17 6.20 -55.05
N LEU A 20 16.14 5.66 -54.32
CA LEU A 20 16.81 6.35 -53.21
C LEU A 20 18.04 7.03 -53.78
N SER A 21 18.08 8.36 -53.70
CA SER A 21 19.21 9.20 -54.11
C SER A 21 20.34 9.15 -53.06
N ASP A 22 21.57 9.20 -53.57
CA ASP A 22 22.87 9.09 -52.89
C ASP A 22 23.20 10.15 -51.80
N ALA A 23 22.29 11.01 -51.44
CA ALA A 23 22.51 12.06 -50.41
C ALA A 23 22.41 11.59 -48.96
N GLY A 24 21.88 10.38 -48.72
CA GLY A 24 21.70 9.82 -47.34
C GLY A 24 22.94 9.12 -46.75
N ALA A 25 23.89 8.73 -47.58
CA ALA A 25 25.05 7.94 -47.14
C ALA A 25 26.23 8.79 -46.60
N GLU A 26 26.28 10.06 -46.88
CA GLU A 26 27.37 10.96 -46.43
C GLU A 26 27.12 11.57 -45.04
N ALA A 27 25.86 11.68 -44.59
CA ALA A 27 25.50 12.20 -43.28
C ALA A 27 25.83 11.18 -42.13
N LEU A 28 25.87 9.87 -42.43
CA LEU A 28 26.16 8.85 -41.43
C LEU A 28 27.66 8.65 -41.17
N LYS A 29 28.53 9.12 -42.05
CA LYS A 29 29.99 9.03 -41.89
C LYS A 29 30.61 10.19 -41.11
N LYS A 30 29.92 11.32 -40.96
CA LYS A 30 30.40 12.49 -40.18
C LYS A 30 30.06 12.45 -38.68
N SER A 31 29.18 11.58 -38.25
CA SER A 31 28.79 11.46 -36.84
C SER A 31 29.70 10.55 -35.99
N LYS A 32 30.62 9.78 -36.58
CA LYS A 32 31.52 8.87 -35.88
C LYS A 32 32.92 9.43 -35.54
N ARG A 33 33.15 10.73 -35.66
CA ARG A 33 34.46 11.36 -35.40
C ARG A 33 34.41 12.51 -34.39
N LYS A 34 33.64 12.37 -33.30
CA LYS A 34 33.76 13.29 -32.12
C LYS A 34 33.32 12.62 -30.85
N PHE A 35 34.04 11.60 -30.39
CA PHE A 35 34.15 11.24 -28.96
C PHE A 35 35.57 10.79 -28.71
N GLY A 36 36.38 11.74 -28.38
CA GLY A 36 37.76 11.53 -27.90
C GLY A 36 37.74 11.06 -26.44
N ASP A 37 38.61 10.15 -26.24
CA ASP A 37 39.15 9.57 -25.03
C ASP A 37 39.16 10.56 -23.85
N LYS A 38 38.40 10.28 -22.78
CA LYS A 38 38.55 10.93 -21.46
C LYS A 38 39.03 9.89 -20.46
N ARG A 39 40.25 10.10 -20.07
CA ARG A 39 41.12 9.45 -19.07
C ARG A 39 40.40 9.01 -17.81
N LYS A 40 40.81 7.83 -17.35
CA LYS A 40 40.59 7.20 -16.07
C LYS A 40 40.73 8.19 -14.90
N GLN A 41 39.68 8.33 -14.09
CA GLN A 41 39.80 8.83 -12.73
C GLN A 41 39.89 7.63 -11.77
N PRO A 42 40.65 7.73 -10.67
CA PRO A 42 40.83 6.62 -9.74
C PRO A 42 39.55 6.40 -8.90
N VAL A 43 39.15 5.13 -8.80
CA VAL A 43 38.04 4.68 -7.95
C VAL A 43 38.52 4.65 -6.51
N HIS A 44 37.96 5.46 -5.64
CA HIS A 44 38.18 5.37 -4.19
C HIS A 44 37.46 4.14 -3.63
N PRO A 45 38.06 3.41 -2.68
CA PRO A 45 37.41 2.24 -2.07
C PRO A 45 36.27 2.70 -1.15
N VAL A 46 35.12 2.05 -1.31
CA VAL A 46 33.97 2.20 -0.39
C VAL A 46 34.28 1.39 0.86
N THR A 47 34.52 2.05 1.97
CA THR A 47 34.65 1.42 3.27
C THR A 47 33.29 1.22 3.91
N CYS A 48 32.95 0.00 4.24
CA CYS A 48 31.80 -0.31 5.09
C CYS A 48 32.15 0.00 6.54
N SER A 49 31.19 0.54 7.29
CA SER A 49 31.32 0.95 8.70
C SER A 49 31.67 -0.18 9.70
N CYS A 50 31.96 -1.40 9.21
CA CYS A 50 32.37 -2.54 10.01
C CYS A 50 33.90 -2.85 9.97
N GLY A 51 34.71 -2.08 9.25
CA GLY A 51 36.18 -2.14 9.34
C GLY A 51 36.88 -3.36 8.70
N TYR A 52 36.26 -4.07 7.76
CA TYR A 52 36.90 -5.19 7.06
C TYR A 52 37.21 -4.86 5.61
N SER A 53 38.51 -5.00 5.22
CA SER A 53 39.02 -4.86 3.86
C SER A 53 39.12 -6.25 3.21
N ILE A 54 38.53 -6.41 2.00
CA ILE A 54 38.66 -7.62 1.20
C ILE A 54 39.75 -7.42 0.12
N PRO A 55 40.78 -8.27 0.00
CA PRO A 55 41.78 -8.13 -1.05
C PRO A 55 41.24 -8.63 -2.39
N GLN A 56 41.38 -7.81 -3.44
CA GLN A 56 41.10 -8.17 -4.82
C GLN A 56 42.20 -9.09 -5.36
N ARG A 57 41.84 -10.31 -5.76
CA ARG A 57 42.65 -11.13 -6.70
C ARG A 57 42.12 -10.91 -8.12
N ARG A 58 42.99 -10.32 -8.98
CA ARG A 58 42.84 -10.36 -10.44
C ARG A 58 43.14 -11.78 -10.91
N LYS A 59 42.30 -12.35 -11.79
CA LYS A 59 42.73 -13.14 -12.96
C LYS A 59 41.59 -13.38 -13.95
N HIS A 60 41.87 -13.02 -15.18
CA HIS A 60 41.40 -13.50 -16.49
C HIS A 60 39.91 -13.72 -16.73
N ALA A 61 39.35 -12.82 -17.55
CA ALA A 61 38.12 -13.03 -18.30
C ALA A 61 38.48 -13.86 -19.55
N GLU A 62 37.95 -15.06 -19.68
CA GLU A 62 37.75 -15.76 -20.94
C GLU A 62 36.25 -15.83 -21.21
N THR A 63 35.93 -15.51 -22.45
CA THR A 63 34.61 -15.46 -23.05
C THR A 63 33.92 -16.83 -22.98
N CYS A 64 32.80 -16.94 -22.29
CA CYS A 64 31.86 -18.06 -22.43
C CYS A 64 30.58 -17.57 -23.11
N ASN A 65 30.37 -18.13 -24.32
CA ASN A 65 29.08 -18.11 -25.00
C ASN A 65 28.11 -19.03 -24.27
N PHE A 66 27.00 -18.49 -23.80
CA PHE A 66 25.89 -19.26 -23.24
C PHE A 66 24.77 -19.39 -24.29
N ASN A 67 24.65 -20.57 -24.85
CA ASN A 67 23.43 -21.10 -25.46
C ASN A 67 23.11 -22.43 -24.79
N GLY A 68 21.96 -22.58 -24.19
CA GLY A 68 21.38 -23.86 -23.79
C GLY A 68 20.98 -23.99 -22.32
N ASP A 69 19.70 -24.23 -22.13
CA ASP A 69 18.97 -24.83 -21.00
C ASP A 69 19.19 -24.38 -19.54
N ARG A 70 18.17 -23.64 -19.04
CA ARG A 70 18.01 -23.21 -17.64
C ARG A 70 17.59 -24.32 -16.65
N ALA A 71 17.48 -25.58 -17.04
CA ALA A 71 16.95 -26.64 -16.16
C ALA A 71 18.01 -27.38 -15.32
N SER A 72 19.30 -27.27 -15.63
CA SER A 72 20.34 -28.06 -14.94
C SER A 72 21.14 -27.31 -13.87
N ALA A 73 20.93 -26.03 -13.67
CA ALA A 73 21.76 -25.24 -12.74
C ALA A 73 21.27 -25.25 -11.27
N VAL A 74 20.11 -25.81 -10.96
CA VAL A 74 19.56 -25.85 -9.57
C VAL A 74 19.87 -27.18 -8.87
N GLN A 75 20.28 -28.21 -9.59
CA GLN A 75 20.53 -29.57 -9.02
C GLN A 75 21.89 -29.76 -8.33
N ASN A 76 22.83 -28.81 -8.48
CA ASN A 76 24.18 -28.95 -7.90
C ASN A 76 24.39 -28.23 -6.55
N LEU A 77 23.35 -27.71 -5.91
CA LEU A 77 23.44 -27.04 -4.60
C LEU A 77 22.98 -27.91 -3.42
N TYR A 78 22.39 -29.07 -3.67
CA TYR A 78 22.02 -30.02 -2.61
C TYR A 78 22.56 -31.42 -2.96
N GLY A 79 23.63 -31.84 -2.26
CA GLY A 79 24.16 -33.18 -2.38
C GLY A 79 23.09 -34.22 -2.01
N GLN A 80 22.99 -35.29 -2.84
CA GLN A 80 22.13 -36.45 -2.60
C GLN A 80 22.56 -37.19 -1.34
N PRO A 81 21.65 -37.69 -0.49
CA PRO A 81 22.02 -38.51 0.65
C PRO A 81 22.44 -39.93 0.21
N ASN A 82 23.54 -40.40 0.78
CA ASN A 82 23.98 -41.79 0.61
C ASN A 82 23.01 -42.77 1.27
N LYS A 83 22.96 -43.98 0.73
CA LYS A 83 22.02 -45.05 1.11
C LYS A 83 22.19 -45.65 2.51
N GLU A 84 23.03 -45.09 3.38
CA GLU A 84 23.18 -45.57 4.76
C GLU A 84 23.06 -44.35 5.70
N GLY A 85 21.98 -44.29 6.43
CA GLY A 85 21.45 -43.17 7.24
C GLY A 85 22.32 -42.71 8.43
N HIS A 86 23.58 -42.38 8.23
CA HIS A 86 24.43 -41.76 9.25
C HIS A 86 24.93 -40.39 8.80
N LEU A 87 24.42 -39.35 9.42
CA LEU A 87 24.89 -37.97 9.32
C LEU A 87 26.20 -37.80 10.10
N SER A 88 27.32 -37.53 9.43
CA SER A 88 28.58 -37.19 10.08
C SER A 88 28.50 -35.79 10.75
N SER A 89 29.02 -35.72 11.96
CA SER A 89 28.89 -34.62 12.93
C SER A 89 29.80 -33.38 12.71
N SER A 90 30.19 -33.05 11.47
CA SER A 90 31.23 -32.02 11.26
C SER A 90 30.79 -30.69 10.63
N SER A 91 29.48 -30.39 10.46
CA SER A 91 29.01 -29.13 9.85
C SER A 91 28.08 -28.25 10.70
N ARG A 92 28.13 -28.39 12.04
CA ARG A 92 27.32 -27.54 12.94
C ARG A 92 28.17 -26.64 13.83
N LEU A 93 28.85 -25.63 13.26
CA LEU A 93 29.44 -24.57 14.11
C LEU A 93 29.83 -23.32 13.29
N PRO A 94 28.88 -22.43 12.97
CA PRO A 94 29.11 -21.01 13.26
C PRO A 94 27.93 -20.23 13.83
N LEU A 95 26.67 -20.72 13.77
CA LEU A 95 25.51 -19.93 14.24
C LEU A 95 25.38 -19.87 15.77
N TYR A 96 25.80 -20.90 16.47
CA TYR A 96 25.67 -20.94 17.96
C TYR A 96 26.63 -19.98 18.67
N HIS A 97 27.79 -19.69 18.06
CA HIS A 97 28.76 -18.75 18.65
C HIS A 97 28.32 -17.27 18.49
N CYS A 98 27.55 -16.94 17.47
CA CYS A 98 27.06 -15.59 17.25
C CYS A 98 25.94 -15.20 18.23
N VAL A 99 25.03 -16.13 18.53
CA VAL A 99 23.92 -15.92 19.48
C VAL A 99 24.41 -15.83 20.93
N LEU A 100 25.44 -16.62 21.29
CA LEU A 100 26.04 -16.55 22.66
C LEU A 100 26.87 -15.28 22.86
N ARG A 101 27.54 -14.72 21.84
CA ARG A 101 28.23 -13.45 21.93
C ARG A 101 27.26 -12.26 22.02
N TYR A 102 26.11 -12.34 21.35
CA TYR A 102 25.08 -11.31 21.46
C TYR A 102 24.44 -11.31 22.86
N LYS A 103 24.11 -12.47 23.42
CA LYS A 103 23.59 -12.58 24.81
C LYS A 103 24.61 -12.12 25.86
N ARG A 104 25.92 -12.34 25.66
CA ARG A 104 26.96 -11.81 26.56
C ARG A 104 27.08 -10.29 26.50
N ARG A 105 27.06 -9.69 25.30
CA ARG A 105 27.14 -8.22 25.17
C ARG A 105 25.94 -7.50 25.77
N VAL A 106 24.73 -8.05 25.66
CA VAL A 106 23.55 -7.45 26.28
C VAL A 106 23.60 -7.54 27.81
N ASN A 107 24.13 -8.64 28.37
CA ASN A 107 24.31 -8.77 29.82
C ASN A 107 25.44 -7.88 30.38
N ASP A 108 26.51 -7.64 29.62
CA ASP A 108 27.62 -6.80 30.07
C ASP A 108 27.27 -5.29 30.04
N ASN A 109 26.41 -4.86 29.13
CA ASN A 109 25.89 -3.48 29.11
C ASN A 109 24.87 -3.19 30.23
N LEU A 110 24.18 -4.21 30.73
CA LEU A 110 23.29 -4.08 31.90
C LEU A 110 24.04 -4.08 33.23
N ARG A 111 25.27 -4.60 33.29
CA ARG A 111 26.10 -4.60 34.51
C ARG A 111 26.81 -3.26 34.79
N GLY A 112 26.92 -2.40 33.76
CA GLY A 112 27.55 -1.06 33.93
C GLY A 112 26.62 0.03 34.47
N ALA A 113 25.33 -0.19 34.57
CA ALA A 113 24.34 0.84 34.92
C ALA A 113 23.86 0.82 36.39
N ILE A 114 24.19 -0.22 37.18
CA ILE A 114 23.74 -0.31 38.58
C ILE A 114 24.91 -0.81 39.45
N GLN A 115 25.76 0.13 39.94
CA GLN A 115 26.62 -0.14 41.06
C GLN A 115 25.85 0.09 42.38
N ILE A 116 25.19 -0.97 42.87
CA ILE A 116 24.72 -1.04 44.24
C ILE A 116 25.77 -1.85 45.03
N PRO A 117 26.37 -1.34 46.13
CA PRO A 117 27.34 -2.10 46.90
C PRO A 117 26.65 -3.30 47.59
N LEU A 118 26.95 -4.50 47.11
CA LEU A 118 26.57 -5.76 47.77
C LEU A 118 27.38 -5.93 49.07
N LYS A 119 26.89 -5.35 50.16
CA LYS A 119 27.25 -5.87 51.50
C LYS A 119 26.63 -7.26 51.65
N ARG A 120 27.49 -8.24 52.00
CA ARG A 120 27.16 -9.63 52.31
C ARG A 120 25.81 -9.73 53.07
N LEU A 121 24.77 -10.22 52.41
CA LEU A 121 23.58 -10.71 53.08
C LEU A 121 23.76 -12.23 53.28
N THR A 122 24.07 -12.58 54.52
CA THR A 122 23.96 -13.96 55.02
C THR A 122 22.49 -14.41 54.94
N LEU A 123 22.25 -15.52 54.27
CA LEU A 123 20.92 -16.13 54.13
C LEU A 123 20.43 -16.60 55.53
N GLY A 124 19.55 -15.79 56.12
CA GLY A 124 18.62 -16.22 57.17
C GLY A 124 17.27 -16.53 56.50
N THR A 125 16.82 -17.73 56.63
CA THR A 125 15.57 -18.31 56.14
C THR A 125 14.35 -17.45 56.49
N LYS A 126 13.60 -17.07 55.50
CA LYS A 126 12.24 -16.57 55.33
C LYS A 126 12.24 -15.30 54.46
N THR A 127 12.45 -15.48 53.17
CA THR A 127 12.12 -14.43 52.20
C THR A 127 10.61 -14.30 52.09
N ASN A 128 10.08 -13.19 52.56
CA ASN A 128 8.68 -12.82 52.42
C ASN A 128 8.34 -12.72 50.92
N ALA A 129 7.43 -13.54 50.43
CA ALA A 129 6.88 -13.50 49.06
C ALA A 129 6.30 -12.12 48.68
N GLN A 130 6.04 -11.26 49.67
CA GLN A 130 5.59 -9.88 49.49
C GLN A 130 6.65 -8.95 48.94
N SER A 131 7.95 -9.10 49.29
CA SER A 131 9.02 -8.21 48.75
C SER A 131 9.34 -8.51 47.28
N ALA A 132 9.27 -9.76 46.86
CA ALA A 132 9.42 -10.12 45.43
C ALA A 132 8.22 -9.65 44.59
N SER A 133 7.03 -9.67 45.16
CA SER A 133 5.79 -9.16 44.56
C SER A 133 5.85 -7.64 44.37
N ILE A 134 6.38 -6.86 45.33
CA ILE A 134 6.51 -5.40 45.22
C ILE A 134 7.56 -5.03 44.19
N PHE A 135 8.66 -5.79 44.04
CA PHE A 135 9.67 -5.54 43.03
C PHE A 135 9.20 -5.89 41.60
N LEU A 136 8.42 -6.97 41.45
CA LEU A 136 7.74 -7.32 40.22
C LEU A 136 6.57 -6.35 39.89
N TRP A 137 5.94 -5.76 40.90
CA TRP A 137 4.91 -4.73 40.75
C TRP A 137 5.51 -3.41 40.30
N SER A 138 6.68 -2.99 40.82
CA SER A 138 7.35 -1.77 40.38
C SER A 138 7.91 -1.85 38.96
N LEU A 139 8.31 -3.03 38.47
CA LEU A 139 8.68 -3.26 37.07
C LEU A 139 7.49 -3.22 36.09
N ARG A 140 6.26 -3.38 36.58
CA ARG A 140 5.04 -3.28 35.76
C ARG A 140 4.55 -1.85 35.55
N PHE A 141 5.15 -0.86 36.22
CA PHE A 141 4.78 0.56 36.11
C PHE A 141 5.76 1.42 35.31
N MET A 142 6.68 0.83 34.54
CA MET A 142 7.38 1.63 33.54
C MET A 142 6.45 1.84 32.36
N SER A 143 5.86 3.03 32.29
CA SER A 143 5.07 3.49 31.14
C SER A 143 5.86 3.23 29.85
N SER A 144 5.29 2.48 28.92
CA SER A 144 5.89 2.27 27.60
C SER A 144 5.57 3.47 26.73
N GLU A 145 6.54 4.32 26.47
CA GLU A 145 6.40 5.42 25.51
C GLU A 145 7.10 5.08 24.20
N PHE A 146 6.42 5.35 23.09
CA PHE A 146 7.00 5.22 21.74
C PHE A 146 6.34 6.19 20.77
N LEU A 147 7.00 6.42 19.64
CA LEU A 147 6.47 7.19 18.52
C LEU A 147 6.03 6.24 17.41
N PHE A 148 4.90 6.54 16.79
CA PHE A 148 4.45 5.84 15.60
C PHE A 148 4.03 6.83 14.52
N THR A 149 4.39 6.52 13.26
CA THR A 149 4.20 7.41 12.12
C THR A 149 3.42 6.71 11.02
N SER A 150 2.42 7.41 10.47
CA SER A 150 1.77 7.03 9.21
C SER A 150 1.76 8.20 8.25
N GLU A 151 1.68 7.91 6.95
CA GLU A 151 1.57 8.90 5.89
C GLU A 151 0.28 8.73 5.09
N SER A 152 -0.17 9.79 4.45
CA SER A 152 -1.22 9.79 3.45
C SER A 152 -0.89 10.73 2.31
N VAL A 153 -1.60 10.58 1.20
CA VAL A 153 -1.45 11.42 0.01
C VAL A 153 -2.81 11.92 -0.46
N SER A 154 -2.81 13.08 -1.14
CA SER A 154 -4.03 13.66 -1.70
C SER A 154 -4.54 12.90 -2.93
N GLU A 155 -5.77 13.21 -3.34
CA GLU A 155 -6.35 12.70 -4.59
C GLU A 155 -5.53 13.07 -5.85
N GLY A 156 -4.73 14.13 -5.79
CA GLY A 156 -3.87 14.59 -6.89
C GLY A 156 -2.47 13.99 -6.91
N HIS A 157 -2.11 13.16 -5.92
CA HIS A 157 -0.85 12.41 -5.99
C HIS A 157 -0.85 11.46 -7.20
N PRO A 158 0.23 11.35 -7.99
CA PRO A 158 0.21 10.58 -9.24
C PRO A 158 -0.26 9.14 -9.09
N ASP A 159 0.17 8.40 -8.05
CA ASP A 159 -0.31 7.04 -7.81
C ASP A 159 -1.82 7.03 -7.49
N LYS A 160 -2.34 8.03 -6.78
CA LYS A 160 -3.79 8.09 -6.47
C LYS A 160 -4.62 8.59 -7.66
N VAL A 161 -4.04 9.35 -8.58
CA VAL A 161 -4.65 9.64 -9.88
C VAL A 161 -4.84 8.33 -10.66
N ALA A 162 -3.81 7.49 -10.71
CA ALA A 162 -3.87 6.18 -11.36
C ALA A 162 -4.93 5.28 -10.72
N ASP A 163 -4.95 5.16 -9.40
CA ASP A 163 -5.94 4.39 -8.65
C ASP A 163 -7.38 4.85 -8.92
N GLN A 164 -7.62 6.17 -8.93
CA GLN A 164 -8.94 6.74 -9.19
C GLN A 164 -9.42 6.49 -10.61
N ILE A 165 -8.52 6.49 -11.60
CA ILE A 165 -8.87 6.15 -12.99
C ILE A 165 -9.20 4.67 -13.10
N SER A 166 -8.38 3.78 -12.51
CA SER A 166 -8.60 2.34 -12.52
C SER A 166 -9.92 1.94 -11.85
N ASP A 167 -10.26 2.55 -10.70
CA ASP A 167 -11.54 2.30 -10.03
C ASP A 167 -12.73 2.93 -10.75
N ALA A 168 -12.55 4.05 -11.46
CA ALA A 168 -13.61 4.60 -12.31
C ALA A 168 -13.91 3.69 -13.50
N VAL A 169 -12.89 3.07 -14.10
CA VAL A 169 -13.07 2.04 -15.14
C VAL A 169 -13.84 0.84 -14.60
N LEU A 170 -13.46 0.37 -13.41
CA LEU A 170 -14.18 -0.73 -12.74
C LEU A 170 -15.65 -0.38 -12.51
N ASP A 171 -15.94 0.79 -11.95
CA ASP A 171 -17.31 1.24 -11.67
C ASP A 171 -18.15 1.33 -12.95
N ALA A 172 -17.57 1.86 -14.03
CA ALA A 172 -18.25 1.95 -15.32
C ALA A 172 -18.56 0.56 -15.92
N CYS A 173 -17.64 -0.40 -15.78
CA CYS A 173 -17.88 -1.78 -16.21
C CYS A 173 -19.00 -2.43 -15.39
N ILE A 174 -18.95 -2.33 -14.05
CA ILE A 174 -19.96 -2.96 -13.16
C ILE A 174 -21.34 -2.29 -13.33
N ALA A 175 -21.40 -0.99 -13.57
CA ALA A 175 -22.66 -0.28 -13.81
C ALA A 175 -23.40 -0.80 -15.05
N GLY A 176 -22.68 -1.16 -16.12
CA GLY A 176 -23.25 -1.72 -17.34
C GLY A 176 -23.40 -3.23 -17.32
N ASP A 177 -22.55 -3.94 -16.58
CA ASP A 177 -22.55 -5.38 -16.41
C ASP A 177 -22.00 -5.77 -15.03
N PRO A 178 -22.88 -6.07 -14.04
CA PRO A 178 -22.45 -6.46 -12.69
C PRO A 178 -21.58 -7.73 -12.62
N MET A 179 -21.53 -8.52 -13.72
CA MET A 179 -20.71 -9.72 -13.79
C MET A 179 -19.34 -9.47 -14.42
N SER A 180 -19.01 -8.23 -14.75
CA SER A 180 -17.72 -7.84 -15.32
C SER A 180 -16.53 -8.39 -14.54
N ARG A 181 -15.52 -8.86 -15.27
CA ARG A 181 -14.20 -9.23 -14.75
C ARG A 181 -13.22 -8.13 -15.14
N VAL A 182 -12.64 -7.48 -14.17
CA VAL A 182 -11.82 -6.28 -14.37
C VAL A 182 -10.53 -6.40 -13.57
N ALA A 183 -9.42 -6.20 -14.25
CA ALA A 183 -8.10 -5.96 -13.70
C ALA A 183 -7.52 -4.75 -14.47
N ALA A 184 -7.95 -3.55 -14.09
CA ALA A 184 -7.59 -2.30 -14.77
C ALA A 184 -6.38 -1.65 -14.10
N GLU A 185 -5.31 -1.49 -14.85
CA GLU A 185 -4.08 -0.84 -14.45
C GLU A 185 -3.93 0.49 -15.19
N THR A 186 -3.42 1.50 -14.51
CA THR A 186 -3.21 2.83 -15.06
C THR A 186 -1.79 3.30 -14.79
N LEU A 187 -1.13 3.86 -15.79
CA LEU A 187 0.09 4.65 -15.66
C LEU A 187 -0.24 6.10 -16.03
N CYS A 188 0.17 7.07 -15.23
CA CYS A 188 0.06 8.48 -15.55
C CYS A 188 1.40 9.19 -15.39
N THR A 189 1.73 10.05 -16.38
CA THR A 189 2.94 10.87 -16.41
C THR A 189 2.65 12.20 -17.14
N THR A 190 3.66 13.01 -17.41
CA THR A 190 3.48 14.30 -18.08
C THR A 190 2.69 14.16 -19.37
N GLY A 191 1.50 14.74 -19.43
CA GLY A 191 0.65 14.79 -20.62
C GLY A 191 0.12 13.45 -21.14
N LEU A 192 0.32 12.34 -20.42
CA LEU A 192 -0.01 10.99 -20.88
C LEU A 192 -0.64 10.14 -19.78
N VAL A 193 -1.71 9.43 -20.14
CA VAL A 193 -2.29 8.33 -19.38
C VAL A 193 -2.29 7.07 -20.24
N VAL A 194 -1.86 5.95 -19.69
CA VAL A 194 -1.92 4.62 -20.33
C VAL A 194 -2.80 3.73 -19.47
N LEU A 195 -3.82 3.16 -20.08
CA LEU A 195 -4.73 2.19 -19.50
C LEU A 195 -4.36 0.81 -20.05
N ALA A 196 -4.11 -0.15 -19.20
CA ALA A 196 -3.74 -1.52 -19.57
C ALA A 196 -4.37 -2.53 -18.61
N GLY A 197 -4.27 -3.81 -18.93
CA GLY A 197 -4.80 -4.90 -18.11
C GLY A 197 -5.85 -5.73 -18.83
N GLU A 198 -6.67 -6.47 -18.09
CA GLU A 198 -7.62 -7.41 -18.64
C GLU A 198 -9.05 -7.06 -18.23
N ILE A 199 -9.94 -6.93 -19.22
CA ILE A 199 -11.35 -6.63 -19.01
C ILE A 199 -12.22 -7.58 -19.84
N THR A 200 -13.13 -8.28 -19.16
CA THR A 200 -14.22 -9.03 -19.80
C THR A 200 -15.53 -8.44 -19.28
N THR A 201 -16.27 -7.77 -20.15
CA THR A 201 -17.52 -7.07 -19.80
C THR A 201 -18.47 -7.01 -20.99
N GLY A 202 -19.77 -6.98 -20.71
CA GLY A 202 -20.79 -6.62 -21.68
C GLY A 202 -21.06 -5.11 -21.74
N ALA A 203 -20.46 -4.32 -20.87
CA ALA A 203 -20.64 -2.86 -20.84
C ALA A 203 -19.90 -2.18 -21.99
N ASN A 204 -20.48 -1.10 -22.50
CA ASN A 204 -19.79 -0.19 -23.44
C ASN A 204 -19.26 1.02 -22.67
N VAL A 205 -17.93 1.11 -22.52
CA VAL A 205 -17.27 2.12 -21.69
C VAL A 205 -16.48 3.10 -22.56
N ASP A 206 -16.73 4.40 -22.39
CA ASP A 206 -15.88 5.47 -22.93
C ASP A 206 -14.68 5.70 -21.97
N TYR A 207 -13.64 4.90 -22.16
CA TYR A 207 -12.41 4.97 -21.34
C TYR A 207 -11.72 6.33 -21.41
N ILE A 208 -11.76 6.99 -22.59
CA ILE A 208 -11.08 8.27 -22.81
C ILE A 208 -11.84 9.40 -22.08
N GLY A 209 -13.16 9.47 -22.28
CA GLY A 209 -14.02 10.45 -21.61
C GLY A 209 -13.96 10.29 -20.10
N LEU A 210 -14.10 9.08 -19.61
CA LEU A 210 -14.01 8.74 -18.17
C LEU A 210 -12.66 9.19 -17.55
N THR A 211 -11.55 8.91 -18.21
CA THR A 211 -10.21 9.33 -17.73
C THR A 211 -10.13 10.84 -17.61
N ARG A 212 -10.63 11.58 -18.62
CA ARG A 212 -10.67 13.04 -18.61
C ARG A 212 -11.55 13.60 -17.49
N ASP A 213 -12.69 12.99 -17.23
CA ASP A 213 -13.60 13.38 -16.16
C ASP A 213 -12.98 13.17 -14.77
N VAL A 214 -12.22 12.09 -14.57
CA VAL A 214 -11.46 11.86 -13.33
C VAL A 214 -10.41 12.94 -13.14
N LEU A 215 -9.59 13.23 -14.14
CA LEU A 215 -8.57 14.29 -14.09
C LEU A 215 -9.19 15.66 -13.78
N LYS A 216 -10.33 15.99 -14.43
CA LYS A 216 -11.08 17.22 -14.20
C LYS A 216 -11.58 17.31 -12.77
N ARG A 217 -12.19 16.23 -12.24
CA ARG A 217 -12.70 16.16 -10.86
C ARG A 217 -11.60 16.37 -9.83
N ILE A 218 -10.41 15.83 -10.06
CA ILE A 218 -9.23 16.01 -9.20
C ILE A 218 -8.76 17.48 -9.24
N GLY A 219 -8.91 18.16 -10.38
CA GLY A 219 -8.47 19.55 -10.57
C GLY A 219 -7.22 19.67 -11.44
N TYR A 220 -6.94 18.68 -12.29
CA TYR A 220 -5.96 18.79 -13.36
C TYR A 220 -6.60 19.44 -14.59
N ASP A 221 -6.84 20.73 -14.51
CA ASP A 221 -7.58 21.57 -15.47
C ASP A 221 -6.75 22.69 -16.09
N ASN A 222 -5.46 22.73 -15.76
CA ASN A 222 -4.50 23.71 -16.27
C ASN A 222 -3.26 23.00 -16.84
N THR A 223 -2.84 23.39 -18.05
CA THR A 223 -1.65 22.87 -18.74
C THR A 223 -0.36 23.10 -17.96
N GLU A 224 -0.30 24.13 -17.11
CA GLU A 224 0.85 24.40 -16.23
C GLU A 224 1.08 23.29 -15.17
N TYR A 225 0.09 22.44 -14.92
CA TYR A 225 0.22 21.30 -14.01
C TYR A 225 0.87 20.07 -14.66
N GLY A 226 1.29 20.21 -15.93
CA GLY A 226 1.97 19.17 -16.70
C GLY A 226 1.08 18.05 -17.20
N ILE A 227 -0.19 18.00 -16.75
CA ILE A 227 -1.27 17.20 -17.30
C ILE A 227 -2.58 18.00 -17.20
N ASP A 228 -3.36 18.01 -18.27
CA ASP A 228 -4.64 18.71 -18.38
C ASP A 228 -5.68 17.75 -18.95
N HIS A 229 -6.82 17.63 -18.30
CA HIS A 229 -7.90 16.74 -18.71
C HIS A 229 -8.35 16.92 -20.17
N ARG A 230 -8.20 18.12 -20.77
CA ARG A 230 -8.60 18.41 -22.14
C ARG A 230 -7.56 17.98 -23.17
N GLY A 231 -6.26 18.15 -22.84
CA GLY A 231 -5.14 18.01 -23.77
C GLY A 231 -4.29 16.77 -23.59
N CYS A 232 -4.44 16.00 -22.49
CA CYS A 232 -3.62 14.81 -22.24
C CYS A 232 -3.91 13.70 -23.28
N SER A 233 -2.87 12.96 -23.64
CA SER A 233 -3.01 11.73 -24.41
C SER A 233 -3.53 10.62 -23.53
N VAL A 234 -4.48 9.80 -24.04
CA VAL A 234 -4.97 8.59 -23.36
C VAL A 234 -4.80 7.42 -24.31
N LEU A 235 -3.95 6.46 -23.92
CA LEU A 235 -3.75 5.22 -24.64
C LEU A 235 -4.52 4.11 -23.93
N VAL A 236 -5.25 3.31 -24.70
CA VAL A 236 -6.06 2.20 -24.18
C VAL A 236 -5.55 0.89 -24.76
N GLY A 237 -5.09 -0.01 -23.89
CA GLY A 237 -4.53 -1.32 -24.23
C GLY A 237 -5.10 -2.41 -23.30
N TYR A 238 -6.44 -2.55 -23.25
CA TYR A 238 -7.08 -3.64 -22.50
C TYR A 238 -7.22 -4.87 -23.38
N ASP A 239 -6.80 -6.03 -22.82
CA ASP A 239 -6.99 -7.36 -23.39
C ASP A 239 -8.17 -8.09 -22.70
N LYS A 240 -8.54 -9.25 -23.25
CA LYS A 240 -9.46 -10.16 -22.57
C LYS A 240 -8.70 -11.04 -21.58
N GLN A 241 -9.34 -11.38 -20.46
CA GLN A 241 -8.76 -12.31 -19.48
C GLN A 241 -8.40 -13.66 -20.14
N SER A 242 -7.22 -14.20 -19.76
CA SER A 242 -6.77 -15.53 -20.21
C SER A 242 -7.79 -16.62 -19.87
N GLN A 243 -8.07 -17.50 -20.84
CA GLN A 243 -8.97 -18.64 -20.65
C GLN A 243 -8.45 -19.64 -19.60
N ASP A 244 -7.12 -19.76 -19.44
CA ASP A 244 -6.52 -20.66 -18.45
C ASP A 244 -6.80 -20.20 -17.01
N ILE A 245 -6.83 -18.88 -16.78
CA ILE A 245 -7.22 -18.31 -15.48
C ILE A 245 -8.73 -18.44 -15.26
N ALA A 246 -9.52 -18.23 -16.32
CA ALA A 246 -10.97 -18.35 -16.26
C ALA A 246 -11.43 -19.77 -15.88
N GLN A 247 -10.76 -20.82 -16.37
CA GLN A 247 -11.11 -22.22 -16.05
C GLN A 247 -11.08 -22.50 -14.53
N GLY A 248 -10.08 -22.01 -13.80
CA GLY A 248 -9.97 -22.21 -12.34
C GLY A 248 -11.06 -21.50 -11.54
N VAL A 249 -11.69 -20.48 -12.15
CA VAL A 249 -12.75 -19.67 -11.53
C VAL A 249 -14.14 -20.10 -11.99
N ASP A 250 -14.30 -20.54 -13.23
CA ASP A 250 -15.59 -20.82 -13.87
C ASP A 250 -16.05 -22.28 -13.72
N HIS A 251 -15.15 -23.24 -13.36
CA HIS A 251 -15.55 -24.64 -13.08
C HIS A 251 -16.50 -24.81 -11.88
N ALA A 252 -16.75 -23.73 -11.13
CA ALA A 252 -17.70 -23.70 -10.03
C ALA A 252 -19.13 -23.34 -10.46
N MET A 253 -19.46 -23.41 -11.77
CA MET A 253 -20.81 -23.04 -12.25
C MET A 253 -21.94 -24.00 -11.83
N ASP A 254 -21.61 -25.23 -11.41
CA ASP A 254 -22.60 -26.21 -10.95
C ASP A 254 -23.00 -26.04 -9.47
N ASP A 255 -22.24 -25.33 -8.66
CA ASP A 255 -22.59 -24.97 -7.29
C ASP A 255 -22.27 -23.48 -7.06
N GLU A 256 -23.33 -22.68 -6.94
CA GLU A 256 -23.22 -21.21 -6.77
C GLU A 256 -22.32 -20.75 -5.61
N LEU A 257 -22.02 -21.61 -4.64
CA LEU A 257 -21.23 -21.28 -3.46
C LEU A 257 -19.74 -21.64 -3.58
N ASN A 258 -19.35 -22.43 -4.57
CA ASN A 258 -18.00 -22.98 -4.71
C ASN A 258 -17.11 -22.23 -5.72
N LEU A 259 -17.37 -20.93 -5.97
CA LEU A 259 -16.44 -20.10 -6.72
C LEU A 259 -15.08 -20.12 -6.02
N GLY A 260 -14.09 -20.73 -6.63
CA GLY A 260 -12.71 -20.77 -6.11
C GLY A 260 -12.08 -19.38 -6.11
N ALA A 261 -11.10 -19.17 -5.23
CA ALA A 261 -10.30 -17.96 -5.25
C ALA A 261 -9.57 -17.82 -6.59
N GLY A 262 -9.65 -16.64 -7.20
CA GLY A 262 -9.03 -16.36 -8.50
C GLY A 262 -7.50 -16.30 -8.46
N ASP A 263 -6.91 -16.26 -7.26
CA ASP A 263 -5.47 -16.30 -7.01
C ASP A 263 -5.19 -16.88 -5.62
N GLN A 264 -3.96 -17.32 -5.39
CA GLN A 264 -3.44 -17.55 -4.05
C GLN A 264 -3.10 -16.21 -3.40
N GLY A 265 -3.18 -16.14 -2.06
CA GLY A 265 -2.76 -14.93 -1.34
C GLY A 265 -3.12 -14.98 0.13
N LEU A 266 -2.63 -13.97 0.84
CA LEU A 266 -2.98 -13.73 2.24
C LEU A 266 -3.40 -12.26 2.40
N MET A 267 -4.48 -12.03 3.14
CA MET A 267 -5.06 -10.71 3.36
C MET A 267 -5.21 -10.45 4.84
N PHE A 268 -5.12 -9.18 5.21
CA PHE A 268 -5.22 -8.74 6.58
C PHE A 268 -6.35 -7.73 6.76
N GLY A 269 -6.98 -7.78 7.92
CA GLY A 269 -7.86 -6.75 8.43
C GLY A 269 -7.45 -6.35 9.84
N TYR A 270 -7.69 -5.08 10.19
CA TYR A 270 -7.35 -4.57 11.51
C TYR A 270 -8.43 -3.62 12.02
N ALA A 271 -8.62 -3.60 13.34
CA ALA A 271 -9.39 -2.60 14.05
C ALA A 271 -8.82 -2.36 15.44
N CYS A 272 -8.96 -1.14 15.96
CA CYS A 272 -8.58 -0.78 17.32
C CYS A 272 -9.46 0.35 17.85
N THR A 273 -9.44 0.56 19.17
CA THR A 273 -10.28 1.55 19.86
C THR A 273 -9.68 2.96 19.89
N GLU A 274 -8.75 3.31 18.97
CA GLU A 274 -8.03 4.59 19.02
C GLU A 274 -8.82 5.76 18.42
N THR A 275 -9.74 5.49 17.49
CA THR A 275 -10.55 6.51 16.81
C THR A 275 -12.02 6.10 16.74
N PRO A 276 -12.95 7.02 16.48
CA PRO A 276 -14.38 6.71 16.38
C PRO A 276 -14.70 5.66 15.31
N THR A 277 -13.93 5.61 14.22
CA THR A 277 -14.10 4.64 13.12
C THR A 277 -13.33 3.34 13.35
N LEU A 278 -12.76 3.14 14.55
CA LEU A 278 -11.97 1.96 14.93
C LEU A 278 -10.74 1.74 14.03
N MET A 279 -10.07 2.83 13.65
CA MET A 279 -8.81 2.85 12.90
C MET A 279 -7.65 3.27 13.80
N PRO A 280 -6.39 2.89 13.44
CA PRO A 280 -5.21 3.47 14.07
C PRO A 280 -5.16 4.99 13.87
N ALA A 281 -4.88 5.72 14.94
CA ALA A 281 -4.93 7.17 14.94
C ALA A 281 -3.97 7.84 13.94
N PRO A 282 -2.70 7.39 13.74
CA PRO A 282 -1.78 8.05 12.83
C PRO A 282 -2.28 8.10 11.39
N ILE A 283 -2.77 6.97 10.85
CA ILE A 283 -3.29 6.92 9.47
C ILE A 283 -4.63 7.64 9.35
N TYR A 284 -5.49 7.54 10.36
CA TYR A 284 -6.77 8.24 10.39
C TYR A 284 -6.57 9.76 10.24
N TYR A 285 -5.69 10.36 11.04
CA TYR A 285 -5.43 11.79 10.94
C TYR A 285 -4.66 12.18 9.69
N ALA A 286 -3.73 11.33 9.22
CA ALA A 286 -3.03 11.58 7.95
C ALA A 286 -4.01 11.68 6.77
N HIS A 287 -5.03 10.80 6.70
CA HIS A 287 -6.09 10.89 5.69
C HIS A 287 -6.92 12.16 5.83
N ARG A 288 -7.36 12.50 7.04
CA ARG A 288 -8.18 13.70 7.29
C ARG A 288 -7.47 14.99 6.91
N LEU A 289 -6.14 15.06 7.10
CA LEU A 289 -5.34 16.20 6.64
C LEU A 289 -5.36 16.34 5.12
N MET A 290 -5.24 15.24 4.38
CA MET A 290 -5.27 15.26 2.91
C MET A 290 -6.67 15.51 2.35
N GLU A 291 -7.69 14.98 2.97
CA GLU A 291 -9.08 15.31 2.63
C GLU A 291 -9.36 16.80 2.85
N ARG A 292 -8.94 17.36 3.98
CA ARG A 292 -9.08 18.79 4.28
C ARG A 292 -8.31 19.66 3.29
N GLN A 293 -7.09 19.27 2.90
CA GLN A 293 -6.30 19.97 1.87
C GLN A 293 -7.09 20.08 0.56
N SER A 294 -7.72 18.99 0.11
CA SER A 294 -8.52 19.00 -1.10
C SER A 294 -9.80 19.84 -0.98
N ILE A 295 -10.44 19.84 0.20
CA ILE A 295 -11.61 20.68 0.47
C ILE A 295 -11.25 22.15 0.38
N VAL A 296 -10.21 22.63 1.11
CA VAL A 296 -9.84 24.07 1.12
C VAL A 296 -9.28 24.55 -0.21
N ARG A 297 -8.70 23.66 -1.01
CA ARG A 297 -8.28 23.93 -2.39
C ARG A 297 -9.49 24.11 -3.31
N LYS A 298 -10.43 23.15 -3.29
CA LYS A 298 -11.57 23.13 -4.23
C LYS A 298 -12.62 24.18 -3.93
N ASN A 299 -12.83 24.54 -2.67
CA ASN A 299 -13.79 25.58 -2.27
C ASN A 299 -13.22 27.01 -2.36
N GLY A 300 -11.93 27.17 -2.71
CA GLY A 300 -11.28 28.46 -2.85
C GLY A 300 -10.83 29.12 -1.56
N THR A 301 -10.89 28.44 -0.39
CA THR A 301 -10.30 28.96 0.87
C THR A 301 -8.80 29.18 0.73
N LEU A 302 -8.09 28.23 0.12
CA LEU A 302 -6.66 28.33 -0.21
C LEU A 302 -6.45 28.14 -1.72
N PRO A 303 -6.74 29.15 -2.55
CA PRO A 303 -6.76 29.01 -4.01
C PRO A 303 -5.37 28.80 -4.63
N PHE A 304 -4.32 29.08 -3.88
CA PHE A 304 -2.95 28.85 -4.30
C PHE A 304 -2.49 27.38 -4.19
N LEU A 305 -3.29 26.49 -3.56
CA LEU A 305 -2.99 25.08 -3.50
C LEU A 305 -3.25 24.39 -4.84
N ARG A 306 -2.43 23.39 -5.13
CA ARG A 306 -2.55 22.52 -6.30
C ARG A 306 -2.88 21.09 -5.88
N PRO A 307 -3.23 20.19 -6.83
CA PRO A 307 -3.80 18.89 -6.49
C PRO A 307 -2.88 17.95 -5.70
N ASP A 308 -1.57 17.96 -5.95
CA ASP A 308 -0.62 17.01 -5.33
C ASP A 308 -0.22 17.44 -3.92
N ALA A 309 -0.36 16.53 -2.97
CA ALA A 309 0.07 16.75 -1.60
C ALA A 309 0.31 15.42 -0.85
N LYS A 310 1.14 15.51 0.20
CA LYS A 310 1.40 14.43 1.15
C LYS A 310 1.31 14.94 2.58
N SER A 311 0.83 14.08 3.48
CA SER A 311 0.89 14.29 4.93
C SER A 311 1.63 13.15 5.61
N GLN A 312 2.26 13.45 6.73
CA GLN A 312 2.83 12.45 7.63
C GLN A 312 2.53 12.88 9.07
N VAL A 313 1.99 11.96 9.87
CA VAL A 313 1.59 12.20 11.25
C VAL A 313 2.35 11.25 12.15
N THR A 314 3.17 11.80 13.04
CA THR A 314 3.87 11.08 14.10
C THR A 314 3.17 11.35 15.42
N LEU A 315 2.62 10.32 16.05
CA LEU A 315 1.97 10.40 17.36
C LEU A 315 2.84 9.82 18.46
N ARG A 316 2.75 10.44 19.64
CA ARG A 316 3.28 9.90 20.89
C ARG A 316 2.28 8.94 21.50
N TYR A 317 2.75 7.75 21.83
CA TYR A 317 1.97 6.72 22.52
C TYR A 317 2.46 6.57 23.95
N ARG A 318 1.54 6.39 24.87
CA ARG A 318 1.80 6.02 26.27
C ARG A 318 0.85 4.92 26.67
N ASP A 319 1.42 3.79 27.16
CA ASP A 319 0.66 2.60 27.56
C ASP A 319 -0.32 2.11 26.47
N GLY A 320 0.17 2.12 25.22
CA GLY A 320 -0.59 1.66 24.04
C GLY A 320 -1.71 2.61 23.59
N LYS A 321 -1.76 3.85 24.09
CA LYS A 321 -2.75 4.87 23.67
C LYS A 321 -2.06 6.09 23.07
N PRO A 322 -2.60 6.66 21.99
CA PRO A 322 -2.10 7.91 21.46
C PRO A 322 -2.44 9.05 22.46
N VAL A 323 -1.43 9.88 22.78
CA VAL A 323 -1.55 10.95 23.79
C VAL A 323 -1.20 12.33 23.26
N GLY A 324 -0.72 12.45 22.03
CA GLY A 324 -0.39 13.73 21.42
C GLY A 324 0.36 13.59 20.10
N ALA A 325 0.41 14.63 19.31
CA ALA A 325 1.23 14.67 18.11
C ALA A 325 2.66 15.12 18.47
N ASP A 326 3.65 14.42 17.88
CA ASP A 326 5.06 14.80 17.97
C ASP A 326 5.46 15.67 16.79
N THR A 327 5.21 15.19 15.58
CA THR A 327 5.57 15.88 14.34
C THR A 327 4.45 15.69 13.30
N ILE A 328 4.09 16.78 12.64
CA ILE A 328 3.18 16.77 11.49
C ILE A 328 3.93 17.36 10.30
N VAL A 329 4.02 16.60 9.20
CA VAL A 329 4.60 17.03 7.93
C VAL A 329 3.48 17.21 6.92
N ILE A 330 3.44 18.33 6.22
CA ILE A 330 2.61 18.54 5.03
C ILE A 330 3.50 19.07 3.91
N SER A 331 3.52 18.35 2.79
CA SER A 331 4.11 18.80 1.53
C SER A 331 2.98 18.97 0.54
N SER A 332 2.67 20.22 0.16
CA SER A 332 1.58 20.53 -0.76
C SER A 332 2.11 21.31 -1.96
N GLN A 333 1.75 20.87 -3.14
CA GLN A 333 1.98 21.59 -4.40
C GLN A 333 1.24 22.92 -4.34
N HIS A 334 1.86 23.99 -4.86
CA HIS A 334 1.36 25.36 -4.75
C HIS A 334 1.67 26.20 -5.97
N ALA A 335 0.98 27.33 -6.10
CA ALA A 335 1.24 28.34 -7.11
C ALA A 335 2.61 29.04 -6.87
N PRO A 336 3.32 29.45 -7.95
CA PRO A 336 4.69 29.99 -7.85
C PRO A 336 4.84 31.17 -6.89
N GLU A 337 3.82 32.01 -6.79
CA GLU A 337 3.78 33.23 -5.95
C GLU A 337 3.89 32.96 -4.44
N MET A 338 3.67 31.73 -4.00
CA MET A 338 3.76 31.34 -2.58
C MET A 338 5.20 31.00 -2.15
N SER A 339 6.16 31.13 -3.04
CA SER A 339 7.58 30.97 -2.73
C SER A 339 8.42 32.14 -3.21
N ASP A 340 9.47 32.46 -2.48
CA ASP A 340 10.48 33.44 -2.83
C ASP A 340 11.78 32.70 -3.15
N GLY A 341 12.03 32.52 -4.44
CA GLY A 341 13.05 31.59 -4.91
C GLY A 341 12.75 30.15 -4.49
N THR A 342 13.58 29.58 -3.63
CA THR A 342 13.41 28.23 -3.07
C THR A 342 12.68 28.20 -1.73
N ARG A 343 12.49 29.36 -1.06
CA ARG A 343 11.90 29.44 0.28
C ARG A 343 10.38 29.64 0.19
N MET A 344 9.66 28.97 1.09
CA MET A 344 8.24 29.24 1.28
C MET A 344 8.04 30.58 1.98
N LYS A 345 7.01 31.32 1.54
CA LYS A 345 6.56 32.51 2.26
C LYS A 345 5.95 32.12 3.62
N PRO A 346 6.14 32.90 4.70
CA PRO A 346 5.55 32.59 6.02
C PRO A 346 4.04 32.39 5.97
N GLU A 347 3.34 33.20 5.16
CA GLU A 347 1.88 33.17 5.01
C GLU A 347 1.37 31.80 4.50
N PHE A 348 2.16 31.13 3.65
CA PHE A 348 1.84 29.78 3.22
C PHE A 348 1.86 28.79 4.38
N THR A 349 2.92 28.87 5.20
CA THR A 349 3.07 27.96 6.35
C THR A 349 1.95 28.18 7.37
N GLU A 350 1.63 29.43 7.68
CA GLU A 350 0.55 29.80 8.59
C GLU A 350 -0.80 29.33 8.08
N ALA A 351 -1.11 29.57 6.80
CA ALA A 351 -2.37 29.13 6.18
C ALA A 351 -2.56 27.60 6.23
N ILE A 352 -1.50 26.82 5.98
CA ILE A 352 -1.55 25.35 6.10
C ILE A 352 -1.85 24.92 7.55
N ILE A 353 -1.22 25.55 8.53
CA ILE A 353 -1.44 25.21 9.94
C ILE A 353 -2.87 25.55 10.35
N GLU A 354 -3.33 26.77 10.05
CA GLU A 354 -4.64 27.26 10.50
C GLU A 354 -5.82 26.61 9.76
N GLU A 355 -5.71 26.40 8.43
CA GLU A 355 -6.83 25.93 7.61
C GLU A 355 -6.86 24.42 7.40
N ILE A 356 -5.73 23.72 7.60
CA ILE A 356 -5.65 22.28 7.38
C ILE A 356 -5.38 21.52 8.69
N ILE A 357 -4.35 21.90 9.46
CA ILE A 357 -3.93 21.10 10.62
C ILE A 357 -4.86 21.31 11.81
N ARG A 358 -5.08 22.55 12.22
CA ARG A 358 -5.90 22.86 13.42
C ARG A 358 -7.35 22.39 13.34
N PRO A 359 -8.06 22.46 12.18
CA PRO A 359 -9.43 21.95 12.09
C PRO A 359 -9.55 20.43 12.15
N VAL A 360 -8.45 19.69 11.91
CA VAL A 360 -8.42 18.22 11.82
C VAL A 360 -7.93 17.58 13.11
N MET A 361 -6.86 18.13 13.69
CA MET A 361 -6.20 17.53 14.86
C MET A 361 -6.87 17.94 16.17
N PRO A 362 -6.96 17.04 17.17
CA PRO A 362 -7.38 17.43 18.52
C PRO A 362 -6.47 18.55 19.06
N LYS A 363 -7.10 19.60 19.59
CA LYS A 363 -6.39 20.82 20.03
C LYS A 363 -5.31 20.52 21.09
N ASP A 364 -5.64 19.65 22.03
CA ASP A 364 -4.76 19.21 23.13
C ASP A 364 -3.57 18.37 22.65
N TRP A 365 -3.69 17.75 21.47
CA TRP A 365 -2.59 16.95 20.89
C TRP A 365 -1.54 17.82 20.19
N LEU A 366 -1.86 19.06 19.88
CA LEU A 366 -0.96 19.98 19.16
C LEU A 366 0.05 20.70 20.05
N GLU A 367 -0.07 20.57 21.38
CA GLU A 367 0.88 21.19 22.30
C GLU A 367 2.28 20.59 22.15
N GLY A 368 3.27 21.44 21.86
CA GLY A 368 4.65 21.04 21.62
C GLY A 368 4.88 20.29 20.31
N THR A 369 3.89 20.26 19.40
CA THR A 369 4.02 19.60 18.09
C THR A 369 4.93 20.38 17.16
N LYS A 370 5.83 19.68 16.47
CA LYS A 370 6.66 20.22 15.41
C LYS A 370 5.92 20.18 14.08
N PHE A 371 5.78 21.33 13.43
CA PHE A 371 5.21 21.45 12.09
C PHE A 371 6.33 21.56 11.04
N LEU A 372 6.29 20.71 10.02
CA LEU A 372 7.20 20.71 8.87
C LEU A 372 6.36 20.91 7.60
N ILE A 373 6.22 22.15 7.17
CA ILE A 373 5.43 22.53 6.00
C ILE A 373 6.38 22.80 4.82
N ASN A 374 6.21 22.04 3.72
CA ASN A 374 7.10 22.05 2.57
C ASN A 374 8.58 22.17 2.99
N PRO A 375 9.13 21.20 3.77
CA PRO A 375 10.46 21.35 4.36
C PRO A 375 11.58 21.45 3.34
N THR A 376 11.38 21.00 2.11
CA THR A 376 12.30 21.18 0.97
C THR A 376 12.16 22.54 0.29
N GLY A 377 11.18 23.35 0.71
CA GLY A 377 10.85 24.65 0.11
C GLY A 377 9.87 24.53 -1.08
N ARG A 378 10.17 25.23 -2.15
CA ARG A 378 9.30 25.36 -3.34
C ARG A 378 8.84 23.99 -3.91
N PHE A 379 7.52 23.81 -4.05
CA PHE A 379 6.89 22.64 -4.64
C PHE A 379 5.82 23.06 -5.67
N VAL A 380 6.27 23.57 -6.81
CA VAL A 380 5.42 24.03 -7.93
C VAL A 380 5.22 22.93 -8.96
N VAL A 381 6.28 22.19 -9.31
CA VAL A 381 6.20 21.01 -10.18
C VAL A 381 5.82 19.81 -9.31
N GLY A 382 4.69 19.19 -9.58
CA GLY A 382 4.15 18.04 -8.85
C GLY A 382 3.14 17.28 -9.71
N GLY A 383 2.42 16.34 -9.07
CA GLY A 383 1.50 15.46 -9.77
C GLY A 383 2.20 14.58 -10.81
N PRO A 384 1.51 14.12 -11.86
CA PRO A 384 2.10 13.28 -12.92
C PRO A 384 3.26 13.91 -13.67
N GLN A 385 3.47 15.23 -13.58
CA GLN A 385 4.65 15.90 -14.11
C GLN A 385 5.88 15.69 -13.22
N GLY A 386 5.69 15.68 -11.92
CA GLY A 386 6.78 15.54 -10.94
C GLY A 386 7.25 14.11 -10.79
N ASP A 387 6.32 13.15 -10.85
CA ASP A 387 6.58 11.71 -10.67
C ASP A 387 5.56 10.89 -11.45
N CYS A 388 5.97 9.71 -11.91
CA CYS A 388 5.09 8.77 -12.61
C CYS A 388 4.16 8.07 -11.62
N GLY A 389 2.85 8.10 -11.87
CA GLY A 389 1.85 7.38 -11.09
C GLY A 389 1.52 6.02 -11.69
N LEU A 390 1.32 5.03 -10.83
CA LEU A 390 0.85 3.70 -11.19
C LEU A 390 -0.21 3.21 -10.19
N THR A 391 -1.16 2.45 -10.70
CA THR A 391 -2.16 1.75 -9.86
C THR A 391 -1.49 0.84 -8.84
N GLY A 392 -1.99 0.84 -7.60
CA GLY A 392 -1.54 -0.08 -6.56
C GLY A 392 -0.19 0.22 -5.94
N ARG A 393 0.35 1.43 -6.06
CA ARG A 393 1.63 1.82 -5.42
C ARG A 393 1.49 2.54 -4.08
N LYS A 394 0.27 2.62 -3.54
CA LYS A 394 -0.02 3.23 -2.24
C LYS A 394 -0.77 2.29 -1.29
N ILE A 395 -0.46 0.97 -1.37
CA ILE A 395 -1.19 -0.08 -0.65
C ILE A 395 -1.17 0.09 0.88
N ILE A 396 -0.13 0.68 1.45
CA ILE A 396 -0.03 0.94 2.89
C ILE A 396 -0.87 2.17 3.28
N VAL A 397 -0.90 3.21 2.45
CA VAL A 397 -1.80 4.37 2.59
C VAL A 397 -3.26 3.92 2.45
N ASP A 398 -3.56 3.02 1.53
CA ASP A 398 -4.90 2.51 1.28
C ASP A 398 -5.46 1.68 2.44
N THR A 399 -4.61 1.19 3.34
CA THR A 399 -4.99 0.29 4.43
C THR A 399 -4.77 0.91 5.80
N TYR A 400 -3.74 0.53 6.53
CA TYR A 400 -3.59 0.87 7.96
C TYR A 400 -2.32 1.68 8.27
N GLY A 401 -1.65 2.28 7.26
CA GLY A 401 -0.49 3.15 7.46
C GLY A 401 0.71 2.48 8.11
N GLY A 402 0.87 1.17 7.92
CA GLY A 402 1.96 0.39 8.52
C GLY A 402 1.69 -0.12 9.95
N TYR A 403 0.49 0.13 10.51
CA TYR A 403 0.15 -0.28 11.88
C TYR A 403 -0.05 -1.80 12.03
N CYS A 404 -0.39 -2.48 10.95
CA CYS A 404 -0.49 -3.94 10.90
C CYS A 404 0.16 -4.51 9.62
N PRO A 405 0.39 -5.83 9.55
CA PRO A 405 0.87 -6.50 8.35
C PRO A 405 -0.01 -6.25 7.12
N HIS A 406 0.60 -6.37 5.93
CA HIS A 406 -0.08 -6.28 4.63
C HIS A 406 0.26 -7.50 3.77
N GLY A 407 -0.73 -8.03 3.04
CA GLY A 407 -0.53 -9.19 2.17
C GLY A 407 0.17 -8.91 0.85
N GLY A 408 0.28 -7.64 0.46
CA GLY A 408 0.94 -7.19 -0.78
C GLY A 408 -0.01 -6.93 -1.94
N GLY A 409 -1.29 -7.39 -1.87
CA GLY A 409 -2.29 -7.18 -2.93
C GLY A 409 -2.78 -5.73 -3.00
N ALA A 410 -2.78 -5.13 -4.20
CA ALA A 410 -3.41 -3.84 -4.47
C ALA A 410 -4.92 -4.01 -4.68
N PHE A 411 -5.70 -2.94 -4.43
CA PHE A 411 -7.17 -2.97 -4.50
C PHE A 411 -7.72 -2.33 -5.77
N SER A 412 -7.30 -1.09 -6.07
CA SER A 412 -7.87 -0.31 -7.17
C SER A 412 -7.76 -1.03 -8.50
N GLY A 413 -8.79 -0.91 -9.33
CA GLY A 413 -8.91 -1.55 -10.64
C GLY A 413 -9.34 -3.02 -10.61
N LYS A 414 -9.45 -3.65 -9.45
CA LYS A 414 -9.81 -5.06 -9.30
C LYS A 414 -11.28 -5.23 -8.94
N ASP A 415 -12.02 -6.04 -9.71
CA ASP A 415 -13.39 -6.44 -9.39
C ASP A 415 -13.43 -7.37 -8.15
N PRO A 416 -14.61 -7.53 -7.50
CA PRO A 416 -14.70 -8.22 -6.21
C PRO A 416 -14.42 -9.74 -6.27
N THR A 417 -14.21 -10.34 -7.43
CA THR A 417 -13.77 -11.74 -7.52
C THR A 417 -12.30 -11.92 -7.19
N LYS A 418 -11.52 -10.84 -7.22
CA LYS A 418 -10.13 -10.81 -6.79
C LYS A 418 -10.08 -10.70 -5.26
N VAL A 419 -9.63 -11.78 -4.62
CA VAL A 419 -9.57 -11.89 -3.15
C VAL A 419 -8.63 -10.86 -2.52
N ASP A 420 -7.62 -10.36 -3.22
CA ASP A 420 -6.79 -9.25 -2.77
C ASP A 420 -7.61 -8.08 -2.23
N ARG A 421 -8.68 -7.73 -2.93
CA ARG A 421 -9.59 -6.66 -2.54
C ARG A 421 -10.72 -7.16 -1.64
N SER A 422 -11.52 -8.10 -2.10
CA SER A 422 -12.74 -8.54 -1.41
C SER A 422 -12.45 -9.16 -0.05
N ALA A 423 -11.43 -10.00 0.06
CA ALA A 423 -11.09 -10.62 1.34
C ALA A 423 -10.41 -9.63 2.31
N ALA A 424 -9.63 -8.66 1.84
CA ALA A 424 -9.13 -7.58 2.69
C ALA A 424 -10.28 -6.75 3.28
N TYR A 425 -11.32 -6.45 2.49
CA TYR A 425 -12.53 -5.78 2.96
C TYR A 425 -13.30 -6.64 3.97
N ALA A 426 -13.43 -7.95 3.72
CA ALA A 426 -14.05 -8.87 4.67
C ALA A 426 -13.24 -8.99 5.97
N CYS A 427 -11.93 -9.04 5.91
CA CYS A 427 -11.06 -9.03 7.09
C CYS A 427 -11.25 -7.75 7.92
N ARG A 428 -11.39 -6.57 7.26
CA ARG A 428 -11.73 -5.32 7.95
C ARG A 428 -13.09 -5.40 8.61
N TYR A 429 -14.10 -5.91 7.92
CA TYR A 429 -15.46 -6.09 8.46
C TYR A 429 -15.46 -6.99 9.70
N VAL A 430 -14.76 -8.12 9.66
CA VAL A 430 -14.58 -9.02 10.82
C VAL A 430 -13.90 -8.29 11.97
N ALA A 431 -12.72 -7.69 11.73
CA ALA A 431 -11.95 -7.01 12.76
C ALA A 431 -12.75 -5.90 13.45
N LYS A 432 -13.47 -5.08 12.65
CA LYS A 432 -14.30 -3.99 13.14
C LYS A 432 -15.44 -4.50 14.02
N ASN A 433 -16.12 -5.57 13.62
CA ASN A 433 -17.20 -6.18 14.40
C ASN A 433 -16.70 -6.82 15.72
N VAL A 434 -15.53 -7.47 15.72
CA VAL A 434 -14.92 -8.03 16.93
C VAL A 434 -14.63 -6.93 17.96
N VAL A 435 -14.04 -5.81 17.51
CA VAL A 435 -13.74 -4.67 18.40
C VAL A 435 -15.02 -3.95 18.83
N ALA A 436 -15.97 -3.71 17.92
CA ALA A 436 -17.26 -3.10 18.24
C ALA A 436 -18.11 -3.93 19.20
N ALA A 437 -18.02 -5.27 19.16
CA ALA A 437 -18.63 -6.19 20.11
C ALA A 437 -18.00 -6.12 21.51
N GLY A 438 -16.88 -5.41 21.69
CA GLY A 438 -16.14 -5.34 22.94
C GLY A 438 -15.38 -6.63 23.27
N LEU A 439 -15.18 -7.53 22.29
CA LEU A 439 -14.43 -8.77 22.48
C LEU A 439 -12.92 -8.54 22.64
N ALA A 440 -12.41 -7.45 22.07
CA ALA A 440 -11.02 -7.03 22.21
C ALA A 440 -10.88 -5.52 21.99
N LYS A 441 -9.79 -4.89 22.46
CA LYS A 441 -9.44 -3.50 22.13
C LYS A 441 -8.74 -3.38 20.79
N THR A 442 -8.04 -4.44 20.36
CA THR A 442 -7.39 -4.53 19.06
C THR A 442 -7.69 -5.91 18.47
N CYS A 443 -7.89 -5.97 17.15
CA CYS A 443 -8.12 -7.22 16.46
C CYS A 443 -7.41 -7.17 15.09
N LEU A 444 -6.44 -8.06 14.90
CA LEU A 444 -5.84 -8.38 13.62
C LEU A 444 -6.46 -9.69 13.11
N VAL A 445 -6.92 -9.68 11.88
CA VAL A 445 -7.46 -10.84 11.17
C VAL A 445 -6.55 -11.15 10.00
N GLN A 446 -6.14 -12.41 9.85
CA GLN A 446 -5.48 -12.92 8.65
C GLN A 446 -6.35 -13.99 8.02
N VAL A 447 -6.51 -13.91 6.68
CA VAL A 447 -7.15 -14.96 5.88
C VAL A 447 -6.22 -15.31 4.72
N ALA A 448 -6.13 -16.60 4.37
CA ALA A 448 -5.30 -17.08 3.27
C ALA A 448 -6.10 -18.00 2.34
N TYR A 449 -5.84 -17.90 1.04
CA TYR A 449 -6.48 -18.70 -0.01
C TYR A 449 -5.46 -19.42 -0.89
N ALA A 450 -5.87 -20.57 -1.43
CA ALA A 450 -5.23 -21.21 -2.57
C ALA A 450 -6.03 -20.93 -3.84
N ILE A 451 -5.37 -20.77 -4.97
CA ILE A 451 -6.04 -20.60 -6.26
C ILE A 451 -7.00 -21.77 -6.55
N GLY A 452 -8.19 -21.46 -7.04
CA GLY A 452 -9.23 -22.45 -7.37
C GLY A 452 -9.93 -23.09 -6.15
N VAL A 453 -9.59 -22.70 -4.90
CA VAL A 453 -10.21 -23.24 -3.69
C VAL A 453 -11.11 -22.17 -3.07
N ALA A 454 -12.36 -22.53 -2.77
CA ALA A 454 -13.33 -21.60 -2.20
C ALA A 454 -13.10 -21.37 -0.70
N GLU A 455 -12.89 -22.45 0.07
CA GLU A 455 -12.67 -22.32 1.51
C GLU A 455 -11.30 -21.70 1.83
N PRO A 456 -11.25 -20.71 2.74
CA PRO A 456 -9.98 -20.19 3.23
C PRO A 456 -9.12 -21.30 3.85
N MET A 457 -7.85 -21.40 3.46
CA MET A 457 -6.91 -22.33 4.08
C MET A 457 -6.60 -21.97 5.53
N ASN A 458 -6.70 -20.68 5.88
CA ASN A 458 -6.40 -20.19 7.22
C ASN A 458 -7.29 -18.99 7.55
N ILE A 459 -7.77 -18.96 8.81
CA ILE A 459 -8.41 -17.79 9.44
C ILE A 459 -7.77 -17.67 10.83
N THR A 460 -6.99 -16.62 11.03
CA THR A 460 -6.28 -16.35 12.29
C THR A 460 -6.75 -15.03 12.87
N ILE A 461 -7.01 -15.03 14.17
CA ILE A 461 -7.33 -13.84 14.96
C ILE A 461 -6.19 -13.60 15.94
N ILE A 462 -5.74 -12.35 16.08
CA ILE A 462 -4.72 -11.92 17.04
C ILE A 462 -5.21 -10.64 17.72
N THR A 463 -5.48 -10.72 19.02
CA THR A 463 -5.94 -9.57 19.83
C THR A 463 -4.83 -8.89 20.62
N ASN A 464 -3.57 -9.33 20.48
CA ASN A 464 -2.42 -8.84 21.24
C ASN A 464 -2.64 -8.84 22.77
N GLY A 465 -3.36 -9.84 23.29
CA GLY A 465 -3.67 -9.97 24.71
C GLY A 465 -4.74 -8.99 25.22
N THR A 466 -5.46 -8.30 24.33
CA THR A 466 -6.57 -7.40 24.69
C THR A 466 -7.94 -8.11 24.67
N GLY A 467 -7.98 -9.38 24.26
CA GLY A 467 -9.20 -10.18 24.18
C GLY A 467 -9.80 -10.45 25.56
N VAL A 468 -11.12 -10.35 25.68
CA VAL A 468 -11.88 -10.74 26.90
C VAL A 468 -12.16 -12.23 26.93
N ILE A 469 -12.05 -12.92 25.78
CA ILE A 469 -12.03 -14.36 25.58
C ILE A 469 -10.81 -14.72 24.75
N SER A 470 -10.46 -16.02 24.62
CA SER A 470 -9.27 -16.41 23.86
C SER A 470 -9.42 -16.15 22.35
N ASP A 471 -8.29 -15.93 21.67
CA ASP A 471 -8.24 -15.68 20.23
C ASP A 471 -8.84 -16.85 19.43
N GLU A 472 -8.66 -18.10 19.89
CA GLU A 472 -9.25 -19.30 19.28
C GLU A 472 -10.78 -19.25 19.35
N LYS A 473 -11.33 -18.82 20.50
CA LYS A 473 -12.78 -18.72 20.68
C LYS A 473 -13.38 -17.61 19.82
N ILE A 474 -12.68 -16.50 19.67
CA ILE A 474 -13.06 -15.44 18.71
C ILE A 474 -13.02 -15.98 17.28
N ALA A 475 -11.98 -16.75 16.90
CA ALA A 475 -11.89 -17.36 15.57
C ALA A 475 -13.04 -18.35 15.28
N GLU A 476 -13.52 -19.11 16.28
CA GLU A 476 -14.70 -19.96 16.16
C GLU A 476 -15.98 -19.16 15.92
N LEU A 477 -16.15 -18.05 16.64
CA LEU A 477 -17.28 -17.12 16.45
C LEU A 477 -17.26 -16.52 15.04
N VAL A 478 -16.06 -16.14 14.56
CA VAL A 478 -15.88 -15.60 13.20
C VAL A 478 -16.29 -16.63 12.15
N ARG A 479 -15.82 -17.88 12.24
CA ARG A 479 -16.19 -18.94 11.28
C ARG A 479 -17.71 -19.22 11.23
N ARG A 480 -18.42 -19.04 12.33
CA ARG A 480 -19.88 -19.25 12.38
C ARG A 480 -20.68 -18.09 11.80
N ASN A 481 -20.19 -16.86 11.96
CA ASN A 481 -20.95 -15.65 11.66
C ASN A 481 -20.59 -14.97 10.33
N PHE A 482 -19.46 -15.34 9.70
CA PHE A 482 -18.97 -14.72 8.47
C PHE A 482 -18.62 -15.78 7.43
N ASP A 483 -19.23 -15.68 6.26
CA ASP A 483 -18.85 -16.50 5.11
C ASP A 483 -17.68 -15.83 4.38
N LEU A 484 -16.48 -16.37 4.60
CA LEU A 484 -15.24 -15.85 4.04
C LEU A 484 -14.83 -16.53 2.73
N ARG A 485 -15.70 -17.34 2.12
CA ARG A 485 -15.52 -17.80 0.74
C ARG A 485 -15.68 -16.62 -0.22
N PRO A 486 -14.99 -16.58 -1.38
CA PRO A 486 -15.02 -15.41 -2.29
C PRO A 486 -16.46 -14.97 -2.64
N ARG A 487 -17.34 -15.89 -2.98
CA ARG A 487 -18.75 -15.57 -3.30
C ARG A 487 -19.55 -15.18 -2.07
N GLY A 488 -19.28 -15.80 -0.93
CA GLY A 488 -19.88 -15.43 0.36
C GLY A 488 -19.56 -13.98 0.72
N ILE A 489 -18.32 -13.56 0.55
CA ILE A 489 -17.87 -12.17 0.77
C ILE A 489 -18.61 -11.21 -0.17
N ILE A 490 -18.65 -11.51 -1.47
CA ILE A 490 -19.31 -10.67 -2.47
C ILE A 490 -20.78 -10.44 -2.10
N LYS A 491 -21.48 -11.51 -1.68
CA LYS A 491 -22.89 -11.45 -1.26
C LYS A 491 -23.05 -10.70 0.08
N MET A 492 -22.23 -11.06 1.09
CA MET A 492 -22.30 -10.49 2.44
C MET A 492 -22.06 -8.97 2.45
N LEU A 493 -21.13 -8.51 1.64
CA LEU A 493 -20.75 -7.08 1.55
C LEU A 493 -21.40 -6.36 0.36
N ASP A 494 -22.23 -7.04 -0.45
CA ASP A 494 -22.93 -6.47 -1.61
C ASP A 494 -21.98 -5.71 -2.55
N LEU A 495 -20.92 -6.41 -3.02
CA LEU A 495 -19.79 -5.79 -3.72
C LEU A 495 -20.00 -5.64 -5.25
N ARG A 496 -21.09 -6.14 -5.83
CA ARG A 496 -21.35 -6.02 -7.29
C ARG A 496 -22.11 -4.74 -7.64
N ARG A 497 -21.61 -3.61 -7.12
CA ARG A 497 -22.15 -2.26 -7.33
C ARG A 497 -21.04 -1.29 -7.71
N PRO A 498 -21.34 -0.18 -8.39
CA PRO A 498 -20.36 0.86 -8.72
C PRO A 498 -20.04 1.74 -7.48
N ILE A 499 -19.21 1.23 -6.56
CA ILE A 499 -18.90 1.84 -5.27
C ILE A 499 -17.39 2.12 -5.10
N TYR A 500 -16.58 1.79 -6.10
CA TYR A 500 -15.13 1.68 -5.97
C TYR A 500 -14.39 3.00 -6.18
N SER A 501 -14.84 3.87 -7.08
CA SER A 501 -14.20 5.17 -7.33
C SER A 501 -14.05 6.02 -6.06
N LYS A 502 -14.98 5.89 -5.10
CA LYS A 502 -14.93 6.59 -3.82
C LYS A 502 -13.80 6.10 -2.92
N THR A 503 -13.38 4.83 -3.05
CA THR A 503 -12.37 4.23 -2.19
C THR A 503 -10.95 4.63 -2.58
N ALA A 504 -10.76 5.04 -3.82
CA ALA A 504 -9.44 5.21 -4.43
C ALA A 504 -8.62 6.40 -3.90
N ALA A 505 -9.14 7.21 -2.99
CA ALA A 505 -8.42 8.27 -2.29
C ALA A 505 -8.86 8.31 -0.82
N TYR A 506 -7.94 8.74 0.07
CA TYR A 506 -8.17 8.92 1.52
C TYR A 506 -8.43 7.64 2.31
N GLY A 507 -7.91 6.50 1.81
CA GLY A 507 -8.01 5.18 2.43
C GLY A 507 -9.29 4.41 2.09
N HIS A 508 -9.18 3.09 2.08
CA HIS A 508 -10.30 2.18 1.84
C HIS A 508 -11.05 1.83 3.13
N PHE A 509 -10.46 2.12 4.30
CA PHE A 509 -10.99 1.77 5.61
C PHE A 509 -11.16 3.01 6.51
N GLY A 510 -12.03 2.88 7.53
CA GLY A 510 -12.28 3.95 8.49
C GLY A 510 -13.17 5.07 7.94
N ARG A 511 -14.04 4.76 6.99
CA ARG A 511 -14.99 5.69 6.35
C ARG A 511 -16.40 5.11 6.47
N GLU A 512 -17.33 5.91 6.93
CA GLU A 512 -18.69 5.47 7.28
C GLU A 512 -19.75 5.88 6.23
N GLU A 513 -19.33 6.06 4.96
CA GLU A 513 -20.27 6.27 3.86
C GLU A 513 -21.15 5.01 3.68
N PRO A 514 -22.43 5.15 3.33
CA PRO A 514 -23.38 4.02 3.24
C PRO A 514 -22.95 2.89 2.28
N ASP A 515 -22.16 3.23 1.27
CA ASP A 515 -21.66 2.28 0.28
C ASP A 515 -20.51 1.39 0.82
N PHE A 516 -19.84 1.80 1.89
CA PHE A 516 -18.71 1.09 2.49
C PHE A 516 -19.21 0.03 3.46
N THR A 517 -19.83 -1.02 2.92
CA THR A 517 -20.51 -2.08 3.68
C THR A 517 -19.59 -2.83 4.63
N TRP A 518 -18.29 -2.87 4.35
CA TRP A 518 -17.27 -3.47 5.23
C TRP A 518 -16.97 -2.65 6.49
N GLU A 519 -17.53 -1.45 6.61
CA GLU A 519 -17.45 -0.62 7.82
C GLU A 519 -18.66 -0.79 8.75
N ARG A 520 -19.66 -1.59 8.39
CA ARG A 520 -20.82 -1.88 9.24
C ARG A 520 -20.41 -2.68 10.48
N THR A 521 -21.12 -2.45 11.59
CA THR A 521 -20.95 -3.16 12.87
C THR A 521 -22.18 -3.98 13.26
N ASP A 522 -22.96 -4.40 12.27
CA ASP A 522 -24.23 -5.12 12.41
C ASP A 522 -24.09 -6.53 12.99
N LYS A 523 -22.88 -7.12 12.97
CA LYS A 523 -22.58 -8.39 13.61
C LYS A 523 -22.12 -8.27 15.08
N ALA A 524 -21.85 -7.04 15.56
CA ALA A 524 -21.29 -6.85 16.91
C ALA A 524 -22.20 -7.40 18.02
N ALA A 525 -23.51 -7.17 17.94
CA ALA A 525 -24.47 -7.63 18.97
C ALA A 525 -24.53 -9.16 19.06
N ILE A 526 -24.56 -9.88 17.91
CA ILE A 526 -24.59 -11.34 17.88
C ILE A 526 -23.26 -11.94 18.38
N LEU A 527 -22.11 -11.35 17.98
CA LEU A 527 -20.81 -11.81 18.47
C LEU A 527 -20.69 -11.65 19.99
N ARG A 528 -21.18 -10.54 20.55
CA ARG A 528 -21.20 -10.28 21.97
C ARG A 528 -22.06 -11.30 22.72
N ALA A 529 -23.27 -11.58 22.23
CA ALA A 529 -24.19 -12.53 22.82
C ALA A 529 -23.63 -13.97 22.79
N GLU A 530 -23.12 -14.42 21.64
CA GLU A 530 -22.52 -15.75 21.48
C GLU A 530 -21.21 -15.93 22.30
N ALA A 531 -20.52 -14.84 22.61
CA ALA A 531 -19.37 -14.84 23.51
C ALA A 531 -19.77 -14.95 25.00
N GLY A 532 -21.07 -14.87 25.33
CA GLY A 532 -21.58 -14.89 26.71
C GLY A 532 -21.34 -13.59 27.47
N LEU A 533 -21.20 -12.47 26.75
CA LEU A 533 -21.04 -11.14 27.35
C LEU A 533 -22.41 -10.43 27.39
N SER A 534 -22.85 -10.05 28.58
CA SER A 534 -24.08 -9.25 28.79
C SER A 534 -23.94 -7.81 28.29
#